data_b21ebc2a25ea80d33937a8f99387ed18
#
_entry.id   b21ebc2a25ea80d33937a8f99387ed18
#
_cell.length_a   1.000
_cell.length_b   1.000
_cell.length_c   1.000
_cell.angle_alpha   90.00
_cell.angle_beta   90.00
_cell.angle_gamma   90.00
#
_symmetry.space_group_name_H-M   'P 1'
#
loop_
_entity.id
_entity.type
_entity.pdbx_description
1 polymer ?
#
loop_
_entity_poly.entity_id
_entity_poly.type
_entity_poly.pdbx_seq_one_letter_code
_entity_poly.pdbx_strand_id
1 'polypeptide(L)'
;MLIFKTLLPLFFALMNQLTLFDFDKNSDLSQWKTVDDVVMGGRSDGNFYLSKAGHGVFTGTISTENNGGFSSVQYRFQKTNTAPYKKYLLRIKGDGKRYQFRVKSDVTQPHSYVHYIQTSGSWQLVEIPFAQLYATFRGRKLDLPN
;
A
#
# COMPACT_ATOMS: atom_id res chain seq x y z
N MET A 1 -12.35 2.71 58.16
CA MET A 1 -12.91 2.53 56.82
C MET A 1 -11.74 2.46 55.86
N LEU A 2 -11.37 1.26 55.39
CA LEU A 2 -10.23 1.02 54.51
C LEU A 2 -10.73 0.93 53.08
N ILE A 3 -10.37 1.90 52.22
CA ILE A 3 -10.76 1.93 50.82
C ILE A 3 -9.60 1.37 50.00
N PHE A 4 -9.74 0.15 49.48
CA PHE A 4 -8.84 -0.42 48.49
C PHE A 4 -9.22 0.08 47.09
N LYS A 5 -8.36 0.93 46.47
CA LYS A 5 -8.40 1.20 45.02
C LYS A 5 -7.67 0.06 44.34
N THR A 6 -8.40 -0.83 43.69
CA THR A 6 -7.82 -1.75 42.73
C THR A 6 -7.43 -0.94 41.49
N LEU A 7 -6.14 -0.72 41.29
CA LEU A 7 -5.58 -0.29 40.02
C LEU A 7 -5.81 -1.44 39.04
N LEU A 8 -6.78 -1.26 38.16
CA LEU A 8 -6.94 -2.12 36.98
C LEU A 8 -5.68 -1.92 36.12
N PRO A 9 -4.84 -2.95 35.87
CA PRO A 9 -3.71 -2.79 34.96
C PRO A 9 -4.25 -2.47 33.58
N LEU A 10 -3.92 -1.29 33.10
CA LEU A 10 -4.14 -0.92 31.70
C LEU A 10 -3.25 -1.86 30.86
N PHE A 11 -3.80 -2.96 30.39
CA PHE A 11 -3.15 -3.82 29.42
C PHE A 11 -3.04 -3.01 28.12
N PHE A 12 -1.94 -2.27 27.97
CA PHE A 12 -1.48 -1.86 26.66
C PHE A 12 -1.08 -3.15 25.95
N ALA A 13 -1.99 -3.69 25.16
CA ALA A 13 -1.62 -4.68 24.16
C ALA A 13 -0.54 -4.02 23.31
N LEU A 14 0.69 -4.46 23.44
CA LEU A 14 1.78 -4.15 22.50
C LEU A 14 1.31 -4.63 21.14
N MET A 15 0.69 -3.75 20.38
CA MET A 15 0.36 -4.02 18.98
C MET A 15 1.70 -4.12 18.25
N ASN A 16 2.11 -5.34 17.90
CA ASN A 16 3.26 -5.55 17.05
C ASN A 16 3.02 -4.76 15.75
N GLN A 17 3.81 -3.71 15.55
CA GLN A 17 3.80 -2.90 14.33
C GLN A 17 5.19 -2.95 13.72
N LEU A 18 5.24 -3.23 12.42
CA LEU A 18 6.44 -3.15 11.60
C LEU A 18 6.27 -2.01 10.60
N THR A 19 7.15 -1.03 10.66
CA THR A 19 7.20 0.04 9.66
C THR A 19 7.94 -0.47 8.43
N LEU A 20 7.25 -0.59 7.30
CA LEU A 20 7.86 -0.97 6.03
C LEU A 20 8.57 0.20 5.37
N PHE A 21 7.97 1.38 5.43
CA PHE A 21 8.57 2.62 4.96
C PHE A 21 7.88 3.81 5.63
N ASP A 22 8.69 4.80 6.04
CA ASP A 22 8.21 6.07 6.55
C ASP A 22 8.93 7.20 5.81
N PHE A 23 8.16 8.08 5.17
CA PHE A 23 8.72 9.16 4.35
C PHE A 23 9.14 10.35 5.21
N ASP A 24 10.35 10.83 4.99
CA ASP A 24 10.87 12.09 5.50
C ASP A 24 11.63 12.87 4.39
N LYS A 25 12.20 14.01 4.73
CA LYS A 25 12.91 14.88 3.75
C LYS A 25 14.18 14.26 3.17
N ASN A 26 14.72 13.21 3.81
CA ASN A 26 15.97 12.54 3.43
C ASN A 26 15.72 11.12 2.93
N SER A 27 14.47 10.73 2.73
CA SER A 27 14.12 9.36 2.31
C SER A 27 14.79 8.98 1.00
N ASP A 28 15.45 7.83 0.99
CA ASP A 28 16.00 7.22 -0.22
C ASP A 28 14.89 6.53 -1.02
N LEU A 29 14.71 6.94 -2.26
CA LEU A 29 13.72 6.38 -3.19
C LEU A 29 14.29 5.30 -4.11
N SER A 30 15.52 4.85 -3.95
CA SER A 30 16.19 3.88 -4.84
C SER A 30 15.44 2.55 -4.98
N GLN A 31 14.68 2.15 -3.95
CA GLN A 31 13.86 0.94 -3.95
C GLN A 31 12.42 1.16 -4.45
N TRP A 32 12.11 2.40 -4.86
CA TRP A 32 10.83 2.76 -5.44
C TRP A 32 10.94 2.83 -6.95
N LYS A 33 9.97 2.28 -7.66
CA LYS A 33 9.94 2.26 -9.13
C LYS A 33 8.54 2.55 -9.64
N THR A 34 8.45 3.47 -10.61
CA THR A 34 7.22 3.66 -11.40
C THR A 34 7.19 2.63 -12.54
N VAL A 35 6.04 2.04 -12.78
CA VAL A 35 5.77 1.10 -13.88
C VAL A 35 4.48 1.50 -14.56
N ASP A 36 4.58 1.89 -15.81
CA ASP A 36 3.49 2.31 -16.66
C ASP A 36 3.15 1.25 -17.71
N ASP A 37 1.98 1.35 -18.30
CA ASP A 37 1.52 0.48 -19.38
C ASP A 37 2.31 0.64 -20.71
N VAL A 38 3.21 1.58 -20.79
CA VAL A 38 4.17 1.75 -21.90
C VAL A 38 4.94 0.45 -22.16
N VAL A 39 5.21 -0.36 -21.14
CA VAL A 39 5.84 -1.68 -21.28
C VAL A 39 5.01 -2.66 -22.15
N MET A 40 3.74 -2.33 -22.41
CA MET A 40 2.81 -3.09 -23.26
C MET A 40 2.30 -2.25 -24.45
N GLY A 41 2.92 -1.10 -24.74
CA GLY A 41 2.52 -0.19 -25.81
C GLY A 41 1.46 0.85 -25.43
N GLY A 42 1.09 0.95 -24.16
CA GLY A 42 0.19 2.00 -23.65
C GLY A 42 0.85 3.39 -23.61
N ARG A 43 0.09 4.39 -23.20
CA ARG A 43 0.50 5.79 -23.16
C ARG A 43 0.28 6.46 -21.79
N SER A 44 0.12 5.68 -20.74
CA SER A 44 0.07 6.24 -19.41
C SER A 44 1.44 6.75 -18.99
N ASP A 45 1.47 7.83 -18.21
CA ASP A 45 2.68 8.48 -17.72
C ASP A 45 2.54 8.71 -16.21
N GLY A 46 3.37 8.04 -15.42
CA GLY A 46 3.40 8.13 -13.99
C GLY A 46 4.74 8.66 -13.50
N ASN A 47 4.71 9.48 -12.47
CA ASN A 47 5.89 10.02 -11.82
C ASN A 47 5.81 9.85 -10.31
N PHE A 48 6.93 9.46 -9.69
CA PHE A 48 7.07 9.33 -8.25
C PHE A 48 8.28 10.11 -7.75
N TYR A 49 8.08 10.97 -6.77
CA TYR A 49 9.13 11.84 -6.23
C TYR A 49 8.93 12.15 -4.74
N LEU A 50 10.00 12.61 -4.10
CA LEU A 50 9.96 13.13 -2.74
C LEU A 50 9.66 14.63 -2.75
N SER A 51 8.60 15.04 -2.06
CA SER A 51 8.26 16.46 -1.93
C SER A 51 9.18 17.18 -0.96
N LYS A 52 9.23 18.51 -1.03
CA LYS A 52 9.96 19.37 -0.06
C LYS A 52 9.46 19.18 1.38
N ALA A 53 8.22 18.74 1.56
CA ALA A 53 7.65 18.45 2.88
C ALA A 53 8.04 17.06 3.42
N GLY A 54 8.74 16.22 2.63
CA GLY A 54 9.15 14.87 3.01
C GLY A 54 8.05 13.83 2.79
N HIS A 55 7.21 14.00 1.79
CA HIS A 55 6.19 13.00 1.43
C HIS A 55 6.53 12.37 0.07
N GLY A 56 6.33 11.06 -0.06
CA GLY A 56 6.31 10.40 -1.37
C GLY A 56 5.07 10.84 -2.13
N VAL A 57 5.26 11.36 -3.35
CA VAL A 57 4.17 11.84 -4.21
C VAL A 57 4.14 11.04 -5.50
N PHE A 58 3.01 10.41 -5.77
CA PHE A 58 2.74 9.71 -7.02
C PHE A 58 1.70 10.48 -7.82
N THR A 59 2.07 10.89 -9.02
CA THR A 59 1.21 11.64 -9.95
C THR A 59 1.30 11.03 -11.34
N GLY A 60 0.35 11.35 -12.21
CA GLY A 60 0.42 10.92 -13.61
C GLY A 60 -0.91 11.03 -14.32
N THR A 61 -0.87 10.68 -15.60
CA THR A 61 -2.03 10.61 -16.48
C THR A 61 -2.22 9.18 -16.94
N ILE A 62 -3.43 8.65 -16.79
CA ILE A 62 -3.79 7.33 -17.28
C ILE A 62 -4.43 7.48 -18.66
N SER A 63 -3.90 6.76 -19.65
CA SER A 63 -4.46 6.63 -20.99
C SER A 63 -4.93 5.21 -21.24
N THR A 64 -6.13 5.04 -21.78
CA THR A 64 -6.67 3.73 -22.18
C THR A 64 -6.34 3.37 -23.63
N GLU A 65 -5.58 4.21 -24.33
CA GLU A 65 -5.13 3.93 -25.68
C GLU A 65 -4.25 2.66 -25.71
N ASN A 66 -4.28 1.96 -26.83
CA ASN A 66 -3.49 0.75 -27.10
C ASN A 66 -3.66 -0.36 -26.04
N ASN A 67 -4.88 -0.52 -25.50
CA ASN A 67 -5.16 -1.44 -24.40
C ASN A 67 -4.35 -1.15 -23.12
N GLY A 68 -3.89 0.08 -22.94
CA GLY A 68 -3.29 0.58 -21.71
C GLY A 68 -4.31 0.80 -20.61
N GLY A 69 -3.97 1.60 -19.63
CA GLY A 69 -4.88 2.01 -18.56
C GLY A 69 -4.35 1.81 -17.16
N PHE A 70 -3.02 1.73 -17.00
CA PHE A 70 -2.45 1.70 -15.66
C PHE A 70 -1.13 2.47 -15.56
N SER A 71 -0.90 3.00 -14.38
CA SER A 71 0.40 3.37 -13.84
C SER A 71 0.48 2.88 -12.40
N SER A 72 1.63 2.49 -11.95
CA SER A 72 1.85 2.01 -10.58
C SER A 72 3.18 2.51 -10.02
N VAL A 73 3.20 2.77 -8.72
CA VAL A 73 4.44 2.94 -7.97
C VAL A 73 4.66 1.69 -7.11
N GLN A 74 5.86 1.15 -7.15
CA GLN A 74 6.22 -0.11 -6.50
C GLN A 74 7.38 0.11 -5.55
N TYR A 75 7.24 -0.37 -4.33
CA TYR A 75 8.31 -0.42 -3.34
C TYR A 75 8.85 -1.85 -3.22
N ARG A 76 10.15 -2.01 -3.35
CA ARG A 76 10.84 -3.29 -3.17
C ARG A 76 11.50 -3.34 -1.80
N PHE A 77 11.16 -4.34 -1.02
CA PHE A 77 11.76 -4.60 0.28
C PHE A 77 12.01 -6.10 0.47
N GLN A 78 12.76 -6.44 1.50
CA GLN A 78 13.07 -7.84 1.80
C GLN A 78 11.80 -8.59 2.19
N LYS A 79 11.73 -9.88 1.81
CA LYS A 79 10.62 -10.75 2.20
C LYS A 79 10.49 -10.76 3.72
N THR A 80 9.30 -10.46 4.18
CA THR A 80 9.00 -10.25 5.60
C THR A 80 7.98 -11.28 6.06
N ASN A 81 8.21 -11.86 7.25
CA ASN A 81 7.21 -12.73 7.88
C ASN A 81 6.03 -11.89 8.37
N THR A 82 4.86 -12.10 7.79
CA THR A 82 3.63 -11.38 8.12
C THR A 82 2.75 -12.10 9.14
N ALA A 83 3.09 -13.31 9.58
CA ALA A 83 2.29 -14.09 10.52
C ALA A 83 1.90 -13.35 11.84
N PRO A 84 2.74 -12.47 12.41
CA PRO A 84 2.38 -11.70 13.60
C PRO A 84 1.37 -10.57 13.35
N TYR A 85 1.07 -10.25 12.08
CA TYR A 85 0.26 -9.09 11.69
C TYR A 85 -1.07 -9.54 11.08
N LYS A 86 -2.05 -8.63 11.03
CA LYS A 86 -3.38 -8.93 10.49
C LYS A 86 -3.83 -7.95 9.42
N LYS A 87 -3.13 -6.83 9.28
CA LYS A 87 -3.51 -5.75 8.35
C LYS A 87 -2.31 -4.91 7.95
N TYR A 88 -2.43 -4.24 6.81
CA TYR A 88 -1.59 -3.10 6.44
C TYR A 88 -2.23 -1.81 6.93
N LEU A 89 -1.38 -0.84 7.26
CA LEU A 89 -1.76 0.53 7.57
C LEU A 89 -1.07 1.47 6.59
N LEU A 90 -1.85 2.28 5.86
CA LEU A 90 -1.33 3.28 4.94
C LEU A 90 -1.82 4.67 5.33
N ARG A 91 -0.91 5.61 5.55
CA ARG A 91 -1.25 7.01 5.71
C ARG A 91 -1.14 7.70 4.35
N ILE A 92 -2.27 8.06 3.75
CA ILE A 92 -2.33 8.60 2.39
C ILE A 92 -3.23 9.84 2.32
N LYS A 93 -2.96 10.66 1.30
CA LYS A 93 -3.85 11.73 0.85
C LYS A 93 -4.00 11.58 -0.65
N GLY A 94 -5.19 11.28 -1.14
CA GLY A 94 -5.47 11.13 -2.56
C GLY A 94 -6.23 12.32 -3.14
N ASP A 95 -6.76 12.14 -4.33
CA ASP A 95 -7.50 13.14 -5.13
C ASP A 95 -9.00 12.83 -5.24
N GLY A 96 -9.52 11.97 -4.37
CA GLY A 96 -10.92 11.54 -4.39
C GLY A 96 -11.17 10.32 -5.28
N LYS A 97 -10.16 9.84 -6.02
CA LYS A 97 -10.28 8.66 -6.88
C LYS A 97 -10.03 7.37 -6.13
N ARG A 98 -10.37 6.26 -6.78
CA ARG A 98 -10.13 4.91 -6.27
C ARG A 98 -8.78 4.41 -6.78
N TYR A 99 -7.97 3.90 -5.85
CA TYR A 99 -6.67 3.31 -6.13
C TYR A 99 -6.64 1.84 -5.76
N GLN A 100 -5.75 1.09 -6.38
CA GLN A 100 -5.53 -0.31 -6.08
C GLN A 100 -4.24 -0.49 -5.28
N PHE A 101 -4.36 -1.00 -4.06
CA PHE A 101 -3.23 -1.50 -3.29
C PHE A 101 -2.90 -2.92 -3.75
N ARG A 102 -1.60 -3.20 -3.92
CA ARG A 102 -1.13 -4.52 -4.33
C ARG A 102 0.03 -4.99 -3.45
N VAL A 103 0.05 -6.27 -3.16
CA VAL A 103 1.16 -6.93 -2.48
C VAL A 103 1.42 -8.29 -3.11
N LYS A 104 2.67 -8.74 -3.08
CA LYS A 104 3.07 -10.09 -3.49
C LYS A 104 3.60 -10.84 -2.28
N SER A 105 3.21 -12.10 -2.13
CA SER A 105 3.80 -13.02 -1.16
C SER A 105 5.19 -13.51 -1.61
N ASP A 106 5.41 -13.54 -2.93
CA ASP A 106 6.69 -13.85 -3.54
C ASP A 106 6.82 -13.10 -4.87
N VAL A 107 8.00 -12.51 -5.13
CA VAL A 107 8.26 -11.72 -6.35
C VAL A 107 8.24 -12.58 -7.62
N THR A 108 8.47 -13.88 -7.51
CA THR A 108 8.46 -14.83 -8.64
C THR A 108 7.05 -15.24 -9.06
N GLN A 109 6.05 -15.05 -8.19
CA GLN A 109 4.67 -15.39 -8.51
C GLN A 109 4.07 -14.40 -9.51
N PRO A 110 3.29 -14.86 -10.51
CA PRO A 110 2.67 -13.97 -11.49
C PRO A 110 1.53 -13.14 -10.88
N HIS A 111 0.81 -13.67 -9.90
CA HIS A 111 -0.34 -13.01 -9.27
C HIS A 111 0.09 -12.03 -8.17
N SER A 112 -0.83 -11.16 -7.81
CA SER A 112 -0.74 -10.25 -6.67
C SER A 112 -2.03 -10.33 -5.84
N TYR A 113 -1.93 -10.02 -4.56
CA TYR A 113 -3.09 -9.82 -3.70
C TYR A 113 -3.45 -8.34 -3.71
N VAL A 114 -4.73 -8.03 -3.89
CA VAL A 114 -5.18 -6.66 -4.11
C VAL A 114 -6.32 -6.27 -3.19
N HIS A 115 -6.39 -4.98 -2.90
CA HIS A 115 -7.49 -4.30 -2.26
C HIS A 115 -7.69 -2.93 -2.91
N TYR A 116 -8.95 -2.45 -3.00
CA TYR A 116 -9.23 -1.13 -3.51
C TYR A 116 -9.41 -0.12 -2.38
N ILE A 117 -8.78 1.04 -2.53
CA ILE A 117 -8.82 2.14 -1.60
C ILE A 117 -9.59 3.29 -2.24
N GLN A 118 -10.65 3.75 -1.58
CA GLN A 118 -11.28 5.02 -1.92
C GLN A 118 -10.54 6.13 -1.21
N THR A 119 -10.01 7.10 -1.94
CA THR A 119 -9.31 8.24 -1.36
C THR A 119 -10.24 9.42 -1.15
N SER A 120 -9.80 10.33 -0.30
CA SER A 120 -10.39 11.66 -0.10
C SER A 120 -9.31 12.72 -0.37
N GLY A 121 -9.70 13.98 -0.50
CA GLY A 121 -8.75 15.10 -0.62
C GLY A 121 -7.98 15.41 0.66
N SER A 122 -8.16 14.65 1.73
CA SER A 122 -7.54 14.83 3.04
C SER A 122 -6.63 13.67 3.40
N TRP A 123 -5.73 13.88 4.37
CA TRP A 123 -4.95 12.79 4.95
C TRP A 123 -5.87 11.79 5.66
N GLN A 124 -5.69 10.52 5.36
CA GLN A 124 -6.43 9.42 5.95
C GLN A 124 -5.50 8.26 6.30
N LEU A 125 -5.81 7.55 7.38
CA LEU A 125 -5.20 6.27 7.71
C LEU A 125 -6.11 5.17 7.17
N VAL A 126 -5.61 4.43 6.19
CA VAL A 126 -6.32 3.31 5.58
C VAL A 126 -5.85 2.01 6.21
N GLU A 127 -6.79 1.25 6.73
CA GLU A 127 -6.56 -0.12 7.22
C GLU A 127 -6.96 -1.12 6.15
N ILE A 128 -6.07 -2.06 5.84
CA ILE A 128 -6.31 -3.12 4.87
C ILE A 128 -6.11 -4.47 5.57
N PRO A 129 -7.17 -5.08 6.11
CA PRO A 129 -7.10 -6.42 6.68
C PRO A 129 -6.62 -7.45 5.64
N PHE A 130 -5.74 -8.35 6.01
CA PHE A 130 -5.26 -9.38 5.10
C PHE A 130 -6.41 -10.23 4.54
N ALA A 131 -7.42 -10.51 5.37
CA ALA A 131 -8.62 -11.24 4.96
C ALA A 131 -9.46 -10.54 3.87
N GLN A 132 -9.25 -9.25 3.61
CA GLN A 132 -9.93 -8.51 2.54
C GLN A 132 -9.12 -8.45 1.24
N LEU A 133 -7.89 -8.95 1.24
CA LEU A 133 -7.11 -9.09 0.04
C LEU A 133 -7.63 -10.28 -0.78
N TYR A 134 -7.51 -10.20 -2.09
CA TYR A 134 -7.82 -11.33 -2.98
C TYR A 134 -6.79 -11.42 -4.10
N ALA A 135 -6.48 -12.64 -4.52
CA ALA A 135 -5.50 -12.88 -5.57
C ALA A 135 -6.03 -12.46 -6.94
N THR A 136 -5.18 -11.84 -7.76
CA THR A 136 -5.50 -11.46 -9.14
C THR A 136 -4.30 -11.59 -10.05
N PHE A 137 -4.56 -11.93 -11.32
CA PHE A 137 -3.57 -11.94 -12.38
C PHE A 137 -4.19 -11.39 -13.67
N ARG A 138 -3.55 -10.40 -14.28
CA ARG A 138 -4.01 -9.72 -15.51
C ARG A 138 -5.49 -9.30 -15.44
N GLY A 139 -5.88 -8.69 -14.31
CA GLY A 139 -7.25 -8.21 -14.09
C GLY A 139 -8.28 -9.30 -13.73
N ARG A 140 -7.91 -10.57 -13.72
CA ARG A 140 -8.80 -11.69 -13.37
C ARG A 140 -8.60 -12.10 -11.91
N LYS A 141 -9.70 -12.20 -11.17
CA LYS A 141 -9.67 -12.75 -9.81
C LYS A 141 -9.33 -14.25 -9.87
N LEU A 142 -8.48 -14.69 -8.97
CA LEU A 142 -8.10 -16.09 -8.80
C LEU A 142 -8.72 -16.64 -7.52
N ASP A 143 -9.02 -17.94 -7.51
CA ASP A 143 -9.46 -18.65 -6.32
C ASP A 143 -8.22 -19.23 -5.60
N LEU A 144 -7.52 -18.35 -4.89
CA LEU A 144 -6.35 -18.68 -4.09
C LEU A 144 -6.57 -18.18 -2.66
N PRO A 145 -6.07 -18.89 -1.64
CA PRO A 145 -6.14 -18.45 -0.26
C PRO A 145 -5.35 -17.14 -0.07
N ASN A 146 -5.79 -16.35 0.91
CA ASN A 146 -5.13 -15.12 1.34
C ASN A 146 -3.92 -15.43 2.24
#